data_3e1665d4975c45ea2ec755d9dfa2b3b6
#
_entry.id   3e1665d4975c45ea2ec755d9dfa2b3b6
#
_cell.length_a   1.000
_cell.length_b   1.000
_cell.length_c   1.000
_cell.angle_alpha   90.00
_cell.angle_beta   90.00
_cell.angle_gamma   90.00
#
_symmetry.space_group_name_H-M   'P 1'
#
loop_
_entity.id
_entity.type
_entity.pdbx_description
1 polymer ?
#
loop_
_entity_poly.entity_id
_entity_poly.type
_entity_poly.pdbx_seq_one_letter_code
_entity_poly.pdbx_strand_id
1 'polypeptide(L)'
;MKKTIIGVFVGIVTVLLIFLAITHSVKEEGYLRIGMEAAYAPFNWTQKDDSNGAVKIDGTNQYANGYDVQIAKKVAEKLGKKPLIVKTSWNGLIPALSSGKIDMIIAGMSPTAERKKEIAFSNSYYTSEPVMLVRKDGKYANATTLDDFKDAKVTSQQGVYLYNLISQLKGSKKVTAMGDFAQMRQALESGVIDAYVSERPEALTAESANSNFKMIQFKNGFKVGKEDATIAIGMKKGDSRIDQINAALANISTKEQVKLMDDMVTKQPVSTDTTESKESFFDQVVNILKESSPQFLRGTGMTLLISMTGTIAGLIIGLLIGVYRTAPKAKNKVLAGCQTAFGLFLNVYIEIFRGTPMIVQSMVIYYGTAQAFGISIDRTLAAIVIVSINTGAYMSEIVRGGIYAVDKGQFEAATALGMTHGQTMRKVVLPQVVRNILPATGNEFVINIKDTSVLNVISVVELYFTGNTVATQNFKYFPTFTIIAVIYFVLTFTITRILRYIERRLDSDTYTTGANQMQVKEVK
;
A
#
# COMPACT_ATOMS: atom_id res chain seq x y z
N MET A 1 -33.14 -5.64 -26.13
CA MET A 1 -32.48 -4.48 -25.53
C MET A 1 -32.95 -4.14 -24.10
N LYS A 2 -34.27 -3.87 -23.83
CA LYS A 2 -34.71 -3.59 -22.45
C LYS A 2 -34.35 -4.68 -21.44
N LYS A 3 -34.57 -5.98 -21.77
CA LYS A 3 -34.26 -7.09 -20.87
C LYS A 3 -32.75 -7.30 -20.66
N THR A 4 -31.89 -6.97 -21.62
CA THR A 4 -30.43 -7.12 -21.51
C THR A 4 -29.81 -5.98 -20.68
N ILE A 5 -30.27 -4.73 -20.86
CA ILE A 5 -29.82 -3.57 -20.07
C ILE A 5 -30.30 -3.70 -18.62
N ILE A 6 -31.54 -4.13 -18.41
CA ILE A 6 -32.06 -4.42 -17.07
C ILE A 6 -31.31 -5.60 -16.43
N GLY A 7 -30.99 -6.65 -17.20
CA GLY A 7 -30.19 -7.77 -16.70
C GLY A 7 -28.78 -7.40 -16.30
N VAL A 8 -28.11 -6.50 -17.06
CA VAL A 8 -26.78 -5.97 -16.75
C VAL A 8 -26.83 -5.04 -15.53
N PHE A 9 -27.83 -4.15 -15.46
CA PHE A 9 -28.02 -3.28 -14.30
C PHE A 9 -28.35 -4.07 -13.03
N VAL A 10 -29.25 -5.06 -13.14
CA VAL A 10 -29.56 -5.98 -12.04
C VAL A 10 -28.31 -6.81 -11.68
N GLY A 11 -27.52 -7.25 -12.67
CA GLY A 11 -26.26 -7.95 -12.42
C GLY A 11 -25.25 -7.09 -11.66
N ILE A 12 -25.05 -5.82 -12.06
CA ILE A 12 -24.15 -4.88 -11.36
C ILE A 12 -24.68 -4.59 -9.96
N VAL A 13 -25.98 -4.32 -9.82
CA VAL A 13 -26.61 -4.07 -8.51
C VAL A 13 -26.58 -5.34 -7.64
N THR A 14 -26.78 -6.52 -8.22
CA THR A 14 -26.67 -7.80 -7.49
C THR A 14 -25.25 -8.09 -7.08
N VAL A 15 -24.24 -7.83 -7.92
CA VAL A 15 -22.82 -7.92 -7.57
C VAL A 15 -22.48 -6.90 -6.48
N LEU A 16 -23.00 -5.67 -6.57
CA LEU A 16 -22.83 -4.65 -5.52
C LEU A 16 -23.55 -5.05 -4.20
N LEU A 17 -24.73 -5.64 -4.27
CA LEU A 17 -25.49 -6.11 -3.10
C LEU A 17 -24.88 -7.38 -2.49
N ILE A 18 -24.42 -8.32 -3.30
CA ILE A 18 -23.63 -9.47 -2.84
C ILE A 18 -22.31 -8.99 -2.23
N PHE A 19 -21.68 -8.00 -2.85
CA PHE A 19 -20.51 -7.32 -2.35
C PHE A 19 -20.78 -6.63 -1.00
N LEU A 20 -21.89 -5.91 -0.87
CA LEU A 20 -22.35 -5.29 0.39
C LEU A 20 -22.71 -6.35 1.46
N ALA A 21 -23.27 -7.47 1.07
CA ALA A 21 -23.64 -8.56 2.00
C ALA A 21 -22.41 -9.34 2.50
N ILE A 22 -21.39 -9.53 1.66
CA ILE A 22 -20.12 -10.21 2.02
C ILE A 22 -19.22 -9.29 2.86
N THR A 23 -19.38 -7.96 2.76
CA THR A 23 -18.53 -6.96 3.43
C THR A 23 -18.96 -6.60 4.86
N HIS A 24 -19.97 -7.23 5.43
CA HIS A 24 -20.15 -7.21 6.87
C HIS A 24 -18.98 -8.00 7.49
N SER A 25 -17.84 -7.31 7.68
CA SER A 25 -16.80 -7.86 8.52
C SER A 25 -17.40 -8.00 9.92
N VAL A 26 -17.65 -9.22 10.30
CA VAL A 26 -17.96 -9.61 11.67
C VAL A 26 -16.80 -8.99 12.48
N LYS A 27 -17.10 -7.98 13.30
CA LYS A 27 -16.19 -7.61 14.39
C LYS A 27 -16.03 -8.90 15.17
N GLU A 28 -14.86 -9.52 15.10
CA GLU A 28 -14.59 -10.70 15.92
C GLU A 28 -14.73 -10.24 17.38
N GLU A 29 -15.86 -10.59 17.99
CA GLU A 29 -16.13 -10.30 19.39
C GLU A 29 -15.02 -10.94 20.21
N GLY A 30 -14.35 -10.14 21.04
CA GLY A 30 -13.25 -10.60 21.90
C GLY A 30 -11.87 -10.10 21.52
N TYR A 31 -11.66 -9.50 20.35
CA TYR A 31 -10.37 -8.92 19.96
C TYR A 31 -10.35 -7.40 20.10
N LEU A 32 -9.16 -6.88 20.46
CA LEU A 32 -8.81 -5.45 20.42
C LEU A 32 -7.86 -5.24 19.24
N ARG A 33 -8.33 -4.54 18.20
CA ARG A 33 -7.56 -4.28 16.98
C ARG A 33 -6.65 -3.07 17.19
N ILE A 34 -5.34 -3.30 17.17
CA ILE A 34 -4.33 -2.31 17.49
C ILE A 34 -3.52 -2.00 16.23
N GLY A 35 -3.56 -0.74 15.79
CA GLY A 35 -2.80 -0.26 14.64
C GLY A 35 -1.38 0.08 15.02
N MET A 36 -0.41 -0.42 14.23
CA MET A 36 1.00 -0.07 14.28
C MET A 36 1.68 -0.38 12.95
N GLU A 37 2.87 0.21 12.71
CA GLU A 37 3.62 -0.08 11.49
C GLU A 37 4.23 -1.48 11.49
N ALA A 38 4.56 -2.02 12.67
CA ALA A 38 5.32 -3.25 12.86
C ALA A 38 6.64 -3.26 12.05
N ALA A 39 7.29 -2.09 11.97
CA ALA A 39 8.53 -1.83 11.25
C ALA A 39 9.41 -0.78 11.96
N TYR A 40 9.11 -0.49 13.23
CA TYR A 40 9.72 0.55 14.06
C TYR A 40 10.32 -0.06 15.34
N ALA A 41 11.37 -0.86 15.20
CA ALA A 41 12.08 -1.44 16.36
C ALA A 41 12.80 -0.33 17.16
N PRO A 42 12.83 -0.42 18.50
CA PRO A 42 12.36 -1.50 19.36
C PRO A 42 10.90 -1.31 19.83
N PHE A 43 10.20 -0.28 19.34
CA PHE A 43 8.80 -0.04 19.69
C PHE A 43 7.90 -1.13 19.12
N ASN A 44 8.00 -1.42 17.83
CA ASN A 44 7.26 -2.48 17.19
C ASN A 44 7.98 -2.99 15.93
N TRP A 45 8.06 -4.31 15.77
CA TRP A 45 8.66 -4.96 14.61
C TRP A 45 7.89 -6.22 14.22
N THR A 46 8.12 -6.72 13.01
CA THR A 46 7.56 -7.98 12.51
C THR A 46 8.56 -9.12 12.70
N GLN A 47 8.10 -10.30 13.17
CA GLN A 47 8.89 -11.51 13.28
C GLN A 47 8.13 -12.74 12.76
N LYS A 48 8.86 -13.87 12.59
CA LYS A 48 8.32 -15.09 11.93
C LYS A 48 7.43 -15.94 12.85
N ASP A 49 7.66 -15.91 14.15
CA ASP A 49 7.03 -16.76 15.15
C ASP A 49 6.49 -15.95 16.35
N ASP A 50 5.84 -16.63 17.28
CA ASP A 50 5.25 -16.07 18.49
C ASP A 50 6.23 -15.96 19.67
N SER A 51 7.53 -16.18 19.45
CA SER A 51 8.55 -16.09 20.49
C SER A 51 8.55 -14.73 21.19
N ASN A 52 9.09 -14.72 22.42
CA ASN A 52 9.18 -13.51 23.26
C ASN A 52 7.85 -12.80 23.52
N GLY A 53 6.72 -13.51 23.37
CA GLY A 53 5.39 -12.98 23.62
C GLY A 53 4.87 -12.09 22.50
N ALA A 54 5.30 -12.33 21.28
CA ALA A 54 4.78 -11.67 20.09
C ALA A 54 3.30 -11.97 19.87
N VAL A 55 2.62 -11.07 19.16
CA VAL A 55 1.18 -11.12 18.85
C VAL A 55 0.97 -11.25 17.36
N LYS A 56 0.03 -12.09 16.95
CA LYS A 56 -0.28 -12.33 15.54
C LYS A 56 -0.67 -11.04 14.82
N ILE A 57 -0.16 -10.87 13.61
CA ILE A 57 -0.56 -9.79 12.71
C ILE A 57 -1.74 -10.26 11.86
N ASP A 58 -2.81 -9.48 11.88
CA ASP A 58 -4.04 -9.73 11.13
C ASP A 58 -3.78 -9.97 9.64
N GLY A 59 -4.45 -10.97 9.06
CA GLY A 59 -4.33 -11.34 7.66
C GLY A 59 -2.98 -11.92 7.24
N THR A 60 -2.08 -12.23 8.18
CA THR A 60 -0.74 -12.79 7.89
C THR A 60 -0.40 -14.02 8.73
N ASN A 61 0.69 -14.71 8.38
CA ASN A 61 1.30 -15.75 9.22
C ASN A 61 2.50 -15.21 10.02
N GLN A 62 2.57 -13.90 10.21
CA GLN A 62 3.64 -13.22 10.92
C GLN A 62 3.12 -12.69 12.26
N TYR A 63 4.06 -12.30 13.09
CA TYR A 63 3.81 -11.80 14.45
C TYR A 63 4.48 -10.44 14.61
N ALA A 64 3.90 -9.60 15.43
CA ALA A 64 4.52 -8.35 15.85
C ALA A 64 5.03 -8.48 17.30
N ASN A 65 6.17 -7.89 17.56
CA ASN A 65 6.70 -7.74 18.91
C ASN A 65 7.29 -6.34 19.10
N GLY A 66 7.71 -6.03 20.30
CA GLY A 66 8.28 -4.74 20.67
C GLY A 66 7.58 -4.11 21.87
N TYR A 67 8.10 -2.98 22.29
CA TYR A 67 7.58 -2.25 23.46
C TYR A 67 6.08 -1.95 23.34
N ASP A 68 5.64 -1.43 22.20
CA ASP A 68 4.23 -1.12 21.92
C ASP A 68 3.35 -2.36 21.99
N VAL A 69 3.85 -3.52 21.51
CA VAL A 69 3.11 -4.79 21.55
C VAL A 69 2.95 -5.29 23.00
N GLN A 70 3.96 -5.12 23.84
CA GLN A 70 3.86 -5.50 25.25
C GLN A 70 2.89 -4.56 26.01
N ILE A 71 2.88 -3.26 25.70
CA ILE A 71 1.87 -2.31 26.20
C ILE A 71 0.47 -2.71 25.71
N ALA A 72 0.34 -3.04 24.44
CA ALA A 72 -0.92 -3.49 23.83
C ALA A 72 -1.51 -4.72 24.54
N LYS A 73 -0.68 -5.68 24.94
CA LYS A 73 -1.10 -6.87 25.71
C LYS A 73 -1.67 -6.47 27.07
N LYS A 74 -0.98 -5.62 27.81
CA LYS A 74 -1.42 -5.14 29.15
C LYS A 74 -2.75 -4.38 29.05
N VAL A 75 -2.92 -3.55 28.03
CA VAL A 75 -4.15 -2.80 27.77
C VAL A 75 -5.30 -3.74 27.38
N ALA A 76 -5.03 -4.69 26.48
CA ALA A 76 -6.04 -5.65 26.05
C ALA A 76 -6.51 -6.54 27.21
N GLU A 77 -5.60 -7.03 28.04
CA GLU A 77 -5.91 -7.79 29.25
C GLU A 77 -6.80 -7.00 30.20
N LYS A 78 -6.49 -5.73 30.47
CA LYS A 78 -7.31 -4.85 31.32
C LYS A 78 -8.72 -4.65 30.77
N LEU A 79 -8.89 -4.67 29.44
CA LEU A 79 -10.18 -4.54 28.76
C LEU A 79 -10.89 -5.89 28.59
N GLY A 80 -10.33 -7.01 29.09
CA GLY A 80 -10.89 -8.36 28.93
C GLY A 80 -10.89 -8.84 27.47
N LYS A 81 -9.94 -8.36 26.65
CA LYS A 81 -9.85 -8.66 25.21
C LYS A 81 -8.51 -9.28 24.84
N LYS A 82 -8.46 -9.95 23.68
CA LYS A 82 -7.21 -10.42 23.10
C LYS A 82 -6.64 -9.37 22.15
N PRO A 83 -5.34 -9.06 22.18
CA PRO A 83 -4.75 -8.14 21.22
C PRO A 83 -4.70 -8.77 19.82
N LEU A 84 -5.02 -7.98 18.80
CA LEU A 84 -4.86 -8.31 17.39
C LEU A 84 -4.14 -7.15 16.72
N ILE A 85 -2.94 -7.40 16.18
CA ILE A 85 -2.14 -6.36 15.56
C ILE A 85 -2.59 -6.17 14.11
N VAL A 86 -2.93 -4.94 13.78
CA VAL A 86 -3.32 -4.53 12.42
C VAL A 86 -2.18 -3.72 11.84
N LYS A 87 -1.29 -4.37 11.08
CA LYS A 87 -0.17 -3.71 10.44
C LYS A 87 -0.68 -2.66 9.45
N THR A 88 -0.27 -1.41 9.63
CA THR A 88 -0.78 -0.25 8.90
C THR A 88 0.35 0.74 8.69
N SER A 89 0.49 1.31 7.48
CA SER A 89 1.47 2.36 7.23
C SER A 89 1.24 3.58 8.13
N TRP A 90 2.31 4.31 8.47
CA TRP A 90 2.22 5.47 9.37
C TRP A 90 1.09 6.44 9.01
N ASN A 91 1.06 6.84 7.73
CA ASN A 91 0.03 7.77 7.23
C ASN A 91 -1.40 7.18 7.21
N GLY A 92 -1.52 5.87 7.31
CA GLY A 92 -2.80 5.14 7.35
C GLY A 92 -3.35 4.95 8.77
N LEU A 93 -2.59 5.20 9.84
CA LEU A 93 -3.01 4.90 11.22
C LEU A 93 -4.22 5.72 11.67
N ILE A 94 -4.17 7.06 11.53
CA ILE A 94 -5.30 7.93 11.90
C ILE A 94 -6.52 7.67 11.01
N PRO A 95 -6.41 7.56 9.68
CA PRO A 95 -7.52 7.13 8.84
C PRO A 95 -8.11 5.77 9.23
N ALA A 96 -7.29 4.78 9.58
CA ALA A 96 -7.76 3.47 10.03
C ALA A 96 -8.52 3.55 11.36
N LEU A 97 -8.05 4.38 12.30
CA LEU A 97 -8.73 4.63 13.57
C LEU A 97 -10.07 5.32 13.33
N SER A 98 -10.08 6.41 12.57
CA SER A 98 -11.28 7.22 12.29
C SER A 98 -12.35 6.39 11.56
N SER A 99 -11.94 5.54 10.63
CA SER A 99 -12.83 4.63 9.91
C SER A 99 -13.28 3.39 10.70
N GLY A 100 -12.73 3.17 11.92
CA GLY A 100 -13.09 2.02 12.77
C GLY A 100 -12.48 0.69 12.32
N LYS A 101 -11.47 0.71 11.46
CA LYS A 101 -10.71 -0.48 11.06
C LYS A 101 -9.77 -0.97 12.16
N ILE A 102 -9.33 -0.06 13.02
CA ILE A 102 -8.62 -0.33 14.27
C ILE A 102 -9.36 0.34 15.44
N ASP A 103 -9.15 -0.18 16.63
CA ASP A 103 -9.79 0.33 17.84
C ASP A 103 -8.92 1.35 18.57
N MET A 104 -7.59 1.26 18.40
CA MET A 104 -6.60 2.20 18.94
C MET A 104 -5.29 2.14 18.16
N ILE A 105 -4.46 3.17 18.34
CA ILE A 105 -3.10 3.26 17.81
C ILE A 105 -2.12 3.12 18.96
N ILE A 106 -1.25 2.11 18.90
CA ILE A 106 -0.10 1.95 19.82
C ILE A 106 1.12 1.74 18.93
N ALA A 107 1.81 2.84 18.60
CA ALA A 107 2.78 2.87 17.50
C ALA A 107 3.89 3.91 17.69
N GLY A 108 4.34 4.13 18.92
CA GLY A 108 5.32 5.18 19.19
C GLY A 108 4.80 6.59 18.88
N MET A 109 3.50 6.82 18.98
CA MET A 109 2.87 8.07 18.51
C MET A 109 2.85 9.15 19.58
N SER A 110 3.46 10.31 19.26
CA SER A 110 3.40 11.49 20.13
C SER A 110 2.05 12.23 20.00
N PRO A 111 1.46 12.70 21.15
CA PRO A 111 0.19 13.43 21.18
C PRO A 111 0.36 14.91 20.82
N THR A 112 0.82 15.21 19.59
CA THR A 112 1.01 16.59 19.13
C THR A 112 -0.31 17.37 19.11
N ALA A 113 -0.22 18.71 19.16
CA ALA A 113 -1.39 19.59 19.13
C ALA A 113 -2.27 19.38 17.88
N GLU A 114 -1.65 19.10 16.72
CA GLU A 114 -2.35 18.81 15.47
C GLU A 114 -3.14 17.51 15.58
N ARG A 115 -2.53 16.43 16.10
CA ARG A 115 -3.18 15.13 16.24
C ARG A 115 -4.30 15.15 17.27
N LYS A 116 -4.15 15.91 18.35
CA LYS A 116 -5.22 16.13 19.37
C LYS A 116 -6.46 16.79 18.78
N LYS A 117 -6.34 17.53 17.66
CA LYS A 117 -7.51 18.05 16.94
C LYS A 117 -8.33 16.95 16.25
N GLU A 118 -7.72 15.83 15.91
CA GLU A 118 -8.37 14.74 15.16
C GLU A 118 -8.75 13.55 16.04
N ILE A 119 -7.87 13.15 16.97
CA ILE A 119 -8.05 11.98 17.83
C ILE A 119 -7.82 12.32 19.30
N ALA A 120 -8.27 11.44 20.21
CA ALA A 120 -7.98 11.50 21.64
C ALA A 120 -6.70 10.69 21.95
N PHE A 121 -6.05 11.01 23.06
CA PHE A 121 -4.88 10.32 23.56
C PHE A 121 -5.03 9.91 25.02
N SER A 122 -4.45 8.76 25.37
CA SER A 122 -4.27 8.32 26.75
C SER A 122 -3.21 9.17 27.48
N ASN A 123 -3.01 8.87 28.76
CA ASN A 123 -1.77 9.24 29.43
C ASN A 123 -0.56 8.65 28.70
N SER A 124 0.60 9.29 28.84
CA SER A 124 1.84 8.82 28.25
C SER A 124 2.25 7.46 28.82
N TYR A 125 2.72 6.57 27.95
CA TYR A 125 3.30 5.28 28.35
C TYR A 125 4.81 5.20 28.12
N TYR A 126 5.40 6.21 27.47
CA TYR A 126 6.84 6.35 27.31
C TYR A 126 7.20 7.83 27.11
N THR A 127 8.43 8.20 27.46
CA THR A 127 9.02 9.51 27.14
C THR A 127 10.33 9.27 26.43
N SER A 128 10.49 9.79 25.23
CA SER A 128 11.66 9.60 24.40
C SER A 128 12.53 10.86 24.35
N GLU A 129 13.80 10.67 24.02
CA GLU A 129 14.78 11.74 23.86
C GLU A 129 15.23 11.78 22.40
N PRO A 130 15.13 12.93 21.70
CA PRO A 130 15.64 13.07 20.35
C PRO A 130 17.17 13.03 20.31
N VAL A 131 17.69 12.25 19.35
CA VAL A 131 19.10 12.05 19.09
C VAL A 131 19.40 12.15 17.60
N MET A 132 20.69 12.16 17.25
CA MET A 132 21.12 12.07 15.86
C MET A 132 21.67 10.67 15.59
N LEU A 133 21.34 10.11 14.42
CA LEU A 133 22.03 8.96 13.87
C LEU A 133 22.89 9.39 12.68
N VAL A 134 24.16 8.98 12.66
CA VAL A 134 25.16 9.31 11.64
C VAL A 134 25.90 8.06 11.20
N ARG A 135 26.65 8.13 10.09
CA ARG A 135 27.65 7.10 9.78
C ARG A 135 28.87 7.22 10.71
N LYS A 136 29.37 6.09 11.18
CA LYS A 136 30.53 6.01 12.08
C LYS A 136 31.83 6.52 11.45
N ASP A 137 31.97 6.32 10.14
CA ASP A 137 33.09 6.80 9.31
C ASP A 137 32.83 8.17 8.69
N GLY A 138 31.66 8.77 8.95
CA GLY A 138 31.25 10.04 8.35
C GLY A 138 31.84 11.26 9.07
N LYS A 139 31.81 12.40 8.37
CA LYS A 139 32.29 13.70 8.86
C LYS A 139 31.74 14.08 10.24
N TYR A 140 30.50 13.67 10.54
CA TYR A 140 29.77 14.09 11.73
C TYR A 140 29.82 13.06 12.88
N ALA A 141 30.61 11.99 12.74
CA ALA A 141 30.70 10.92 13.74
C ALA A 141 31.17 11.36 15.13
N ASN A 142 31.89 12.47 15.21
CA ASN A 142 32.44 13.01 16.45
C ASN A 142 31.78 14.34 16.86
N ALA A 143 30.60 14.65 16.32
CA ALA A 143 29.82 15.82 16.72
C ALA A 143 29.48 15.74 18.23
N THR A 144 29.61 16.85 18.93
CA THR A 144 29.34 16.99 20.36
C THR A 144 28.24 18.00 20.67
N THR A 145 27.91 18.84 19.69
CA THR A 145 26.88 19.88 19.77
C THR A 145 26.00 19.86 18.53
N LEU A 146 24.83 20.49 18.62
CA LEU A 146 23.93 20.66 17.47
C LEU A 146 24.53 21.55 16.37
N ASP A 147 25.42 22.48 16.72
CA ASP A 147 26.08 23.40 15.77
C ASP A 147 27.14 22.70 14.92
N ASP A 148 27.63 21.51 15.32
CA ASP A 148 28.61 20.71 14.55
C ASP A 148 28.02 20.15 13.24
N PHE A 149 26.69 20.17 13.08
CA PHE A 149 25.99 19.69 11.88
C PHE A 149 25.89 20.73 10.76
N LYS A 150 26.71 21.77 10.78
CA LYS A 150 26.78 22.74 9.69
C LYS A 150 27.07 22.04 8.36
N ASP A 151 26.30 22.40 7.32
CA ASP A 151 26.30 21.83 5.96
C ASP A 151 25.83 20.36 5.86
N ALA A 152 25.51 19.68 6.98
CA ALA A 152 25.00 18.32 6.96
C ALA A 152 23.62 18.25 6.27
N LYS A 153 23.43 17.27 5.40
CA LYS A 153 22.13 16.91 4.84
C LYS A 153 21.36 16.10 5.88
N VAL A 154 20.35 16.70 6.49
CA VAL A 154 19.60 16.09 7.61
C VAL A 154 18.13 15.91 7.24
N THR A 155 17.58 14.78 7.61
CA THR A 155 16.16 14.44 7.47
C THR A 155 15.58 13.86 8.76
N SER A 156 14.31 13.53 8.72
CA SER A 156 13.57 12.69 9.69
C SER A 156 12.33 12.12 9.01
N GLN A 157 11.55 11.32 9.74
CA GLN A 157 10.32 10.74 9.23
C GLN A 157 9.27 11.82 8.91
N GLN A 158 8.47 11.59 7.88
CA GLN A 158 7.39 12.49 7.50
C GLN A 158 6.26 12.49 8.53
N GLY A 159 5.72 13.69 8.82
CA GLY A 159 4.56 13.83 9.69
C GLY A 159 4.87 13.64 11.19
N VAL A 160 6.16 13.67 11.60
CA VAL A 160 6.56 13.62 13.00
C VAL A 160 7.22 14.93 13.44
N TYR A 161 7.14 15.23 14.74
CA TYR A 161 7.73 16.45 15.31
C TYR A 161 9.25 16.52 15.13
N LEU A 162 9.93 15.37 15.08
CA LEU A 162 11.38 15.27 14.91
C LEU A 162 11.88 16.00 13.67
N TYR A 163 11.11 16.01 12.58
CA TYR A 163 11.47 16.73 11.37
C TYR A 163 11.54 18.24 11.57
N ASN A 164 10.74 18.78 12.50
CA ASN A 164 10.77 20.20 12.82
C ASN A 164 12.00 20.58 13.66
N LEU A 165 12.55 19.64 14.43
CA LEU A 165 13.75 19.86 15.26
C LEU A 165 15.00 20.13 14.43
N ILE A 166 15.03 19.75 13.14
CA ILE A 166 16.14 20.03 12.22
C ILE A 166 16.43 21.53 12.14
N SER A 167 15.43 22.39 12.34
CA SER A 167 15.61 23.85 12.38
C SER A 167 16.54 24.33 13.51
N GLN A 168 16.78 23.51 14.54
CA GLN A 168 17.70 23.80 15.64
C GLN A 168 19.16 23.51 15.28
N LEU A 169 19.42 22.79 14.19
CA LEU A 169 20.76 22.51 13.66
C LEU A 169 21.19 23.66 12.75
N LYS A 170 21.87 24.66 13.32
CA LYS A 170 22.25 25.87 12.58
C LYS A 170 23.14 25.57 11.39
N GLY A 171 22.72 26.03 10.21
CA GLY A 171 23.49 25.85 8.97
C GLY A 171 23.43 24.45 8.37
N SER A 172 22.64 23.54 8.91
CA SER A 172 22.36 22.26 8.27
C SER A 172 21.47 22.41 7.04
N LYS A 173 21.56 21.46 6.12
CA LYS A 173 20.70 21.36 4.92
C LYS A 173 19.55 20.41 5.23
N LYS A 174 18.40 20.97 5.57
CA LYS A 174 17.17 20.19 5.74
C LYS A 174 16.74 19.61 4.40
N VAL A 175 16.76 18.28 4.27
CA VAL A 175 16.30 17.58 3.06
C VAL A 175 14.89 17.02 3.28
N THR A 176 14.23 16.62 2.20
CA THR A 176 12.85 16.12 2.22
C THR A 176 12.65 15.01 3.25
N ALA A 177 11.58 15.08 4.02
CA ALA A 177 11.20 14.05 4.97
C ALA A 177 10.93 12.71 4.27
N MET A 178 11.27 11.60 4.91
CA MET A 178 11.13 10.26 4.36
C MET A 178 9.96 9.51 5.00
N GLY A 179 9.42 8.50 4.30
CA GLY A 179 8.19 7.82 4.70
C GLY A 179 8.35 6.94 5.94
N ASP A 180 9.51 6.30 6.09
CA ASP A 180 9.80 5.36 7.17
C ASP A 180 11.29 5.33 7.53
N PHE A 181 11.62 4.68 8.65
CA PHE A 181 13.01 4.54 9.13
C PHE A 181 13.87 3.69 8.21
N ALA A 182 13.28 2.76 7.48
CA ALA A 182 13.96 1.94 6.51
C ALA A 182 14.62 2.76 5.42
N GLN A 183 13.85 3.71 4.85
CA GLN A 183 14.33 4.64 3.83
C GLN A 183 15.43 5.55 4.38
N MET A 184 15.30 6.03 5.62
CA MET A 184 16.31 6.89 6.25
C MET A 184 17.63 6.15 6.49
N ARG A 185 17.58 4.91 7.00
CA ARG A 185 18.77 4.07 7.20
C ARG A 185 19.48 3.79 5.88
N GLN A 186 18.74 3.44 4.84
CA GLN A 186 19.30 3.25 3.49
C GLN A 186 19.93 4.52 2.93
N ALA A 187 19.28 5.67 3.09
CA ALA A 187 19.79 6.96 2.64
C ALA A 187 21.05 7.38 3.42
N LEU A 188 21.12 7.08 4.72
CA LEU A 188 22.29 7.29 5.56
C LEU A 188 23.45 6.39 5.14
N GLU A 189 23.20 5.10 4.94
CA GLU A 189 24.22 4.13 4.55
C GLU A 189 24.82 4.45 3.18
N SER A 190 23.98 4.82 2.21
CA SER A 190 24.41 5.19 0.86
C SER A 190 25.03 6.59 0.75
N GLY A 191 25.02 7.40 1.82
CA GLY A 191 25.57 8.76 1.82
C GLY A 191 24.69 9.80 1.13
N VAL A 192 23.45 9.49 0.81
CA VAL A 192 22.46 10.46 0.29
C VAL A 192 22.15 11.52 1.34
N ILE A 193 22.08 11.10 2.62
CA ILE A 193 22.02 11.99 3.79
C ILE A 193 23.24 11.79 4.68
N ASP A 194 23.54 12.77 5.49
CA ASP A 194 24.65 12.72 6.45
C ASP A 194 24.18 12.29 7.84
N ALA A 195 22.93 12.60 8.17
CA ALA A 195 22.32 12.28 9.45
C ALA A 195 20.78 12.27 9.37
N TYR A 196 20.14 11.66 10.36
CA TYR A 196 18.72 11.88 10.61
C TYR A 196 18.43 12.05 12.10
N VAL A 197 17.38 12.81 12.41
CA VAL A 197 16.87 12.97 13.77
C VAL A 197 15.96 11.81 14.08
N SER A 198 16.23 11.13 15.18
CA SER A 198 15.47 9.97 15.65
C SER A 198 15.25 10.03 17.16
N GLU A 199 14.52 9.06 17.67
CA GLU A 199 14.38 8.81 19.09
C GLU A 199 15.49 7.85 19.58
N ARG A 200 15.93 8.05 20.81
CA ARG A 200 17.04 7.28 21.40
C ARG A 200 16.88 5.76 21.25
N PRO A 201 15.72 5.11 21.54
CA PRO A 201 15.58 3.67 21.39
C PRO A 201 15.78 3.20 19.94
N GLU A 202 15.22 3.92 18.97
CA GLU A 202 15.38 3.59 17.53
C GLU A 202 16.85 3.72 17.10
N ALA A 203 17.50 4.81 17.49
CA ALA A 203 18.89 5.05 17.14
C ALA A 203 19.84 3.99 17.74
N LEU A 204 19.61 3.56 18.99
CA LEU A 204 20.34 2.44 19.60
C LEU A 204 20.13 1.14 18.82
N THR A 205 18.90 0.90 18.39
CA THR A 205 18.57 -0.26 17.56
C THR A 205 19.29 -0.23 16.23
N ALA A 206 19.27 0.93 15.55
CA ALA A 206 19.95 1.09 14.28
C ALA A 206 21.47 0.91 14.39
N GLU A 207 22.08 1.45 15.46
CA GLU A 207 23.51 1.29 15.77
C GLU A 207 23.86 -0.17 16.07
N SER A 208 23.01 -0.87 16.82
CA SER A 208 23.23 -2.30 17.14
C SER A 208 23.05 -3.20 15.92
N ALA A 209 22.15 -2.84 14.99
CA ALA A 209 21.88 -3.62 13.80
C ALA A 209 22.88 -3.37 12.66
N ASN A 210 23.59 -2.23 12.67
CA ASN A 210 24.55 -1.85 11.65
C ASN A 210 25.75 -1.16 12.29
N SER A 211 26.89 -1.83 12.33
CA SER A 211 28.14 -1.34 12.92
C SER A 211 28.70 -0.07 12.26
N ASN A 212 28.21 0.28 11.06
CA ASN A 212 28.57 1.51 10.35
C ASN A 212 27.81 2.75 10.86
N PHE A 213 26.80 2.56 11.71
CA PHE A 213 26.02 3.64 12.29
C PHE A 213 26.54 4.01 13.69
N LYS A 214 26.31 5.25 14.07
CA LYS A 214 26.63 5.78 15.39
C LYS A 214 25.53 6.71 15.87
N MET A 215 24.97 6.44 17.03
CA MET A 215 24.06 7.36 17.72
C MET A 215 24.88 8.48 18.40
N ILE A 216 24.42 9.71 18.27
CA ILE A 216 24.96 10.86 18.97
C ILE A 216 23.89 11.46 19.86
N GLN A 217 24.13 11.43 21.16
CA GLN A 217 23.32 12.06 22.18
C GLN A 217 24.06 13.31 22.71
N PHE A 218 23.37 14.44 22.81
CA PHE A 218 23.96 15.69 23.21
C PHE A 218 23.69 16.00 24.68
N LYS A 219 24.68 16.51 25.39
CA LYS A 219 24.53 16.98 26.76
C LYS A 219 23.50 18.13 26.87
N ASN A 220 23.51 19.03 25.88
CA ASN A 220 22.51 20.07 25.66
C ASN A 220 21.82 19.79 24.32
N GLY A 221 20.86 18.85 24.34
CA GLY A 221 20.19 18.34 23.16
C GLY A 221 19.11 19.26 22.60
N PHE A 222 18.26 18.70 21.78
CA PHE A 222 17.14 19.39 21.17
C PHE A 222 16.16 19.93 22.24
N LYS A 223 15.67 21.14 22.02
CA LYS A 223 14.58 21.71 22.80
C LYS A 223 13.27 21.16 22.27
N VAL A 224 12.56 20.39 23.10
CA VAL A 224 11.31 19.71 22.74
C VAL A 224 10.21 20.14 23.70
N GLY A 225 9.01 20.31 23.18
CA GLY A 225 7.82 20.48 24.01
C GLY A 225 7.59 19.22 24.87
N LYS A 226 7.20 19.39 26.13
CA LYS A 226 6.98 18.25 27.02
C LYS A 226 6.06 17.18 26.44
N GLU A 227 5.02 17.59 25.72
CA GLU A 227 4.04 16.68 25.11
C GLU A 227 4.60 15.99 23.85
N ASP A 228 5.43 16.67 23.07
CA ASP A 228 6.00 16.12 21.84
C ASP A 228 6.99 14.99 22.11
N ALA A 229 7.71 15.06 23.25
CA ALA A 229 8.62 14.00 23.69
C ALA A 229 7.91 12.78 24.28
N THR A 230 6.60 12.86 24.57
CA THR A 230 5.84 11.75 25.14
C THR A 230 5.20 10.91 24.06
N ILE A 231 4.97 9.64 24.38
CA ILE A 231 4.30 8.67 23.52
C ILE A 231 3.03 8.20 24.22
N ALA A 232 1.90 8.23 23.52
CA ALA A 232 0.60 7.92 24.06
C ALA A 232 -0.26 7.09 23.11
N ILE A 233 -1.27 6.41 23.62
CA ILE A 233 -2.21 5.61 22.84
C ILE A 233 -3.22 6.53 22.16
N GLY A 234 -3.31 6.46 20.83
CA GLY A 234 -4.32 7.18 20.06
C GLY A 234 -5.65 6.45 20.04
N MET A 235 -6.75 7.18 20.26
CA MET A 235 -8.12 6.65 20.30
C MET A 235 -9.09 7.60 19.60
N LYS A 236 -10.28 7.11 19.24
CA LYS A 236 -11.35 8.00 18.76
C LYS A 236 -11.72 9.02 19.84
N LYS A 237 -12.10 10.22 19.43
CA LYS A 237 -12.67 11.20 20.36
C LYS A 237 -13.94 10.66 21.01
N GLY A 238 -14.05 10.81 22.33
CA GLY A 238 -15.19 10.30 23.09
C GLY A 238 -15.16 8.79 23.35
N ASP A 239 -14.02 8.13 23.18
CA ASP A 239 -13.87 6.71 23.51
C ASP A 239 -14.05 6.51 25.02
N SER A 240 -15.09 5.75 25.41
CA SER A 240 -15.43 5.50 26.83
C SER A 240 -14.41 4.65 27.59
N ARG A 241 -13.46 4.03 26.87
CA ARG A 241 -12.44 3.15 27.45
C ARG A 241 -11.22 3.91 27.97
N ILE A 242 -11.15 5.23 27.79
CA ILE A 242 -9.96 6.03 28.11
C ILE A 242 -9.52 5.89 29.57
N ASP A 243 -10.48 5.87 30.50
CA ASP A 243 -10.17 5.75 31.94
C ASP A 243 -9.62 4.37 32.28
N GLN A 244 -10.15 3.30 31.68
CA GLN A 244 -9.66 1.95 31.87
C GLN A 244 -8.26 1.77 31.29
N ILE A 245 -7.99 2.40 30.13
CA ILE A 245 -6.67 2.39 29.49
C ILE A 245 -5.65 3.16 30.35
N ASN A 246 -6.02 4.34 30.83
CA ASN A 246 -5.17 5.13 31.71
C ASN A 246 -4.87 4.40 33.03
N ALA A 247 -5.86 3.68 33.59
CA ALA A 247 -5.65 2.83 34.76
C ALA A 247 -4.71 1.65 34.47
N ALA A 248 -4.77 1.05 33.26
CA ALA A 248 -3.82 0.03 32.87
C ALA A 248 -2.39 0.57 32.76
N LEU A 249 -2.21 1.76 32.18
CA LEU A 249 -0.92 2.41 32.04
C LEU A 249 -0.33 2.85 33.39
N ALA A 250 -1.15 3.32 34.32
CA ALA A 250 -0.74 3.74 35.67
C ALA A 250 -0.13 2.59 36.49
N ASN A 251 -0.48 1.34 36.19
CA ASN A 251 0.07 0.16 36.82
C ASN A 251 1.50 -0.18 36.34
N ILE A 252 1.99 0.50 35.30
CA ILE A 252 3.34 0.27 34.76
C ILE A 252 4.29 1.34 35.32
N SER A 253 5.09 0.98 36.31
CA SER A 253 6.03 1.92 36.92
C SER A 253 7.10 2.37 35.90
N THR A 254 7.67 3.56 36.11
CA THR A 254 8.77 4.07 35.25
C THR A 254 9.94 3.10 35.16
N LYS A 255 10.26 2.43 36.28
CA LYS A 255 11.31 1.39 36.31
C LYS A 255 10.96 0.20 35.41
N GLU A 256 9.71 -0.21 35.40
CA GLU A 256 9.22 -1.29 34.53
C GLU A 256 9.20 -0.85 33.05
N GLN A 257 8.84 0.39 32.75
CA GLN A 257 8.89 0.96 31.40
C GLN A 257 10.31 0.91 30.83
N VAL A 258 11.30 1.38 31.61
CA VAL A 258 12.71 1.35 31.20
C VAL A 258 13.19 -0.09 30.98
N LYS A 259 12.95 -0.98 31.95
CA LYS A 259 13.31 -2.40 31.82
C LYS A 259 12.67 -3.04 30.60
N LEU A 260 11.39 -2.78 30.35
CA LEU A 260 10.69 -3.34 29.20
C LEU A 260 11.28 -2.83 27.88
N MET A 261 11.67 -1.56 27.80
CA MET A 261 12.33 -1.00 26.62
C MET A 261 13.71 -1.64 26.40
N ASP A 262 14.52 -1.76 27.45
CA ASP A 262 15.85 -2.40 27.39
C ASP A 262 15.74 -3.88 26.97
N ASP A 263 14.73 -4.60 27.50
CA ASP A 263 14.42 -5.97 27.08
C ASP A 263 14.06 -6.03 25.57
N MET A 264 13.34 -5.06 25.06
CA MET A 264 12.96 -5.03 23.65
C MET A 264 14.12 -4.65 22.74
N VAL A 265 15.01 -3.77 23.16
CA VAL A 265 16.26 -3.48 22.44
C VAL A 265 17.11 -4.74 22.28
N THR A 266 17.17 -5.59 23.32
CA THR A 266 17.96 -6.85 23.28
C THR A 266 17.28 -7.99 22.53
N LYS A 267 15.93 -8.05 22.51
CA LYS A 267 15.15 -9.14 21.91
C LYS A 267 14.76 -8.91 20.46
N GLN A 268 15.01 -7.73 19.94
CA GLN A 268 14.73 -7.47 18.52
C GLN A 268 15.55 -8.42 17.62
N PRO A 269 15.06 -8.77 16.44
CA PRO A 269 15.84 -9.52 15.49
C PRO A 269 17.01 -8.64 15.03
N VAL A 270 18.17 -8.83 15.64
CA VAL A 270 19.43 -8.28 15.15
C VAL A 270 19.92 -9.25 14.07
N SER A 271 20.41 -8.73 12.95
CA SER A 271 21.16 -9.59 12.04
C SER A 271 22.34 -10.15 12.83
N THR A 272 22.35 -11.47 13.04
CA THR A 272 23.33 -12.18 13.90
C THR A 272 24.75 -12.18 13.33
N ASP A 273 25.05 -11.36 12.35
CA ASP A 273 26.38 -11.23 11.76
C ASP A 273 27.27 -10.27 12.56
N THR A 274 27.53 -10.63 13.82
CA THR A 274 28.62 -10.04 14.63
C THR A 274 30.00 -10.60 14.28
N THR A 275 30.11 -11.48 13.30
CA THR A 275 31.38 -11.88 12.72
C THR A 275 31.75 -10.92 11.58
N GLU A 276 32.87 -10.25 11.74
CA GLU A 276 33.49 -9.27 10.79
C GLU A 276 33.88 -9.86 9.41
N SER A 277 33.21 -10.87 8.92
CA SER A 277 33.32 -11.23 7.51
C SER A 277 32.38 -10.31 6.72
N LYS A 278 32.95 -9.41 5.93
CA LYS A 278 32.21 -8.63 4.93
C LYS A 278 31.48 -9.59 4.00
N GLU A 279 30.25 -9.97 4.39
CA GLU A 279 29.39 -10.77 3.50
C GLU A 279 29.32 -10.06 2.15
N SER A 280 29.69 -10.77 1.10
CA SER A 280 29.54 -10.26 -0.25
C SER A 280 28.06 -9.91 -0.52
N PHE A 281 27.80 -8.90 -1.35
CA PHE A 281 26.44 -8.57 -1.78
C PHE A 281 25.69 -9.82 -2.31
N PHE A 282 26.37 -10.68 -3.04
CA PHE A 282 25.77 -11.92 -3.54
C PHE A 282 25.42 -12.92 -2.44
N ASP A 283 26.26 -13.04 -1.42
CA ASP A 283 25.97 -13.90 -0.26
C ASP A 283 24.75 -13.39 0.50
N GLN A 284 24.62 -12.08 0.67
CA GLN A 284 23.44 -11.47 1.29
C GLN A 284 22.17 -11.77 0.48
N VAL A 285 22.21 -11.62 -0.84
CA VAL A 285 21.08 -11.94 -1.73
C VAL A 285 20.69 -13.42 -1.61
N VAL A 286 21.67 -14.33 -1.64
CA VAL A 286 21.43 -15.76 -1.52
C VAL A 286 20.83 -16.13 -0.17
N ASN A 287 21.35 -15.56 0.93
CA ASN A 287 20.85 -15.81 2.27
C ASN A 287 19.42 -15.29 2.46
N ILE A 288 19.12 -14.07 1.99
CA ILE A 288 17.77 -13.51 2.00
C ILE A 288 16.80 -14.40 1.20
N LEU A 289 17.21 -14.87 0.02
CA LEU A 289 16.39 -15.79 -0.78
C LEU A 289 16.13 -17.11 -0.05
N LYS A 290 17.15 -17.72 0.55
CA LYS A 290 16.97 -18.95 1.32
C LYS A 290 15.99 -18.80 2.49
N GLU A 291 16.07 -17.69 3.21
CA GLU A 291 15.25 -17.46 4.40
C GLU A 291 13.84 -16.95 4.10
N SER A 292 13.68 -16.13 3.05
CA SER A 292 12.46 -15.37 2.80
C SER A 292 11.73 -15.76 1.52
N SER A 293 12.20 -16.77 0.76
CA SER A 293 11.54 -17.21 -0.48
C SER A 293 10.05 -17.55 -0.31
N PRO A 294 9.57 -18.20 0.78
CA PRO A 294 8.14 -18.46 0.92
C PRO A 294 7.32 -17.18 1.07
N GLN A 295 7.90 -16.12 1.66
CA GLN A 295 7.25 -14.82 1.81
C GLN A 295 7.16 -14.13 0.44
N PHE A 296 8.26 -14.10 -0.33
CA PHE A 296 8.27 -13.53 -1.67
C PHE A 296 7.31 -14.24 -2.62
N LEU A 297 7.23 -15.58 -2.57
CA LEU A 297 6.27 -16.35 -3.36
C LEU A 297 4.82 -16.00 -3.03
N ARG A 298 4.49 -15.84 -1.75
CA ARG A 298 3.14 -15.40 -1.34
C ARG A 298 2.83 -13.98 -1.81
N GLY A 299 3.76 -13.05 -1.61
CA GLY A 299 3.62 -11.67 -2.09
C GLY A 299 3.43 -11.61 -3.60
N THR A 300 4.23 -12.38 -4.35
CA THR A 300 4.10 -12.56 -5.81
C THR A 300 2.74 -13.11 -6.21
N GLY A 301 2.28 -14.16 -5.52
CA GLY A 301 0.97 -14.75 -5.75
C GLY A 301 -0.18 -13.76 -5.51
N MET A 302 -0.07 -12.93 -4.47
CA MET A 302 -1.07 -11.88 -4.18
C MET A 302 -1.04 -10.78 -5.24
N THR A 303 0.15 -10.32 -5.67
CA THR A 303 0.31 -9.38 -6.79
C THR A 303 -0.37 -9.90 -8.06
N LEU A 304 -0.13 -11.16 -8.42
CA LEU A 304 -0.74 -11.79 -9.60
C LEU A 304 -2.27 -11.96 -9.43
N LEU A 305 -2.73 -12.35 -8.27
CA LEU A 305 -4.17 -12.50 -7.98
C LEU A 305 -4.89 -11.16 -8.17
N ILE A 306 -4.41 -10.09 -7.55
CA ILE A 306 -5.05 -8.78 -7.61
C ILE A 306 -4.99 -8.21 -9.02
N SER A 307 -3.81 -8.25 -9.66
CA SER A 307 -3.63 -7.70 -11.00
C SER A 307 -4.45 -8.46 -12.06
N MET A 308 -4.49 -9.79 -12.01
CA MET A 308 -5.25 -10.59 -12.96
C MET A 308 -6.76 -10.42 -12.76
N THR A 309 -7.25 -10.59 -11.54
CA THR A 309 -8.69 -10.43 -11.24
C THR A 309 -9.15 -8.99 -11.50
N GLY A 310 -8.35 -8.00 -11.11
CA GLY A 310 -8.62 -6.59 -11.36
C GLY A 310 -8.65 -6.24 -12.85
N THR A 311 -7.73 -6.80 -13.65
CA THR A 311 -7.70 -6.59 -15.11
C THR A 311 -8.91 -7.25 -15.79
N ILE A 312 -9.25 -8.49 -15.42
CA ILE A 312 -10.41 -9.18 -16.00
C ILE A 312 -11.71 -8.44 -15.66
N ALA A 313 -11.90 -8.08 -14.40
CA ALA A 313 -13.09 -7.34 -13.99
C ALA A 313 -13.12 -5.94 -14.62
N GLY A 314 -11.99 -5.25 -14.70
CA GLY A 314 -11.86 -3.98 -15.38
C GLY A 314 -12.16 -4.06 -16.87
N LEU A 315 -11.71 -5.12 -17.57
CA LEU A 315 -12.08 -5.37 -18.96
C LEU A 315 -13.59 -5.53 -19.13
N ILE A 316 -14.24 -6.28 -18.25
CA ILE A 316 -15.71 -6.46 -18.29
C ILE A 316 -16.41 -5.12 -18.08
N ILE A 317 -16.00 -4.33 -17.09
CA ILE A 317 -16.53 -2.98 -16.84
C ILE A 317 -16.30 -2.10 -18.07
N GLY A 318 -15.10 -2.09 -18.62
CA GLY A 318 -14.72 -1.31 -19.78
C GLY A 318 -15.53 -1.69 -21.04
N LEU A 319 -15.74 -3.00 -21.28
CA LEU A 319 -16.59 -3.49 -22.38
C LEU A 319 -18.04 -2.99 -22.24
N LEU A 320 -18.61 -3.11 -21.04
CA LEU A 320 -19.99 -2.65 -20.79
C LEU A 320 -20.14 -1.14 -21.02
N ILE A 321 -19.19 -0.35 -20.50
CA ILE A 321 -19.20 1.10 -20.65
C ILE A 321 -18.92 1.50 -22.10
N GLY A 322 -17.92 0.91 -22.76
CA GLY A 322 -17.57 1.20 -24.15
C GLY A 322 -18.73 0.92 -25.11
N VAL A 323 -19.39 -0.24 -24.97
CA VAL A 323 -20.58 -0.58 -25.75
C VAL A 323 -21.74 0.37 -25.47
N TYR A 324 -21.98 0.70 -24.19
CA TYR A 324 -23.04 1.66 -23.82
C TYR A 324 -22.82 3.04 -24.45
N ARG A 325 -21.61 3.58 -24.38
CA ARG A 325 -21.28 4.93 -24.90
C ARG A 325 -21.30 5.02 -26.44
N THR A 326 -21.19 3.90 -27.12
CA THR A 326 -21.28 3.83 -28.60
C THR A 326 -22.67 3.47 -29.11
N ALA A 327 -23.60 3.17 -28.18
CA ALA A 327 -24.97 2.83 -28.53
C ALA A 327 -25.75 4.04 -29.09
N PRO A 328 -26.60 3.88 -30.14
CA PRO A 328 -27.42 4.95 -30.65
C PRO A 328 -28.43 5.44 -29.61
N LYS A 329 -28.79 6.72 -29.68
CA LYS A 329 -29.80 7.32 -28.80
C LYS A 329 -31.14 6.62 -28.96
N ALA A 330 -31.84 6.44 -27.87
CA ALA A 330 -33.18 5.86 -27.85
C ALA A 330 -34.19 6.76 -28.58
N LYS A 331 -35.12 6.17 -29.32
CA LYS A 331 -36.18 6.92 -30.03
C LYS A 331 -37.16 7.61 -29.06
N ASN A 332 -37.39 7.05 -27.89
CA ASN A 332 -38.22 7.64 -26.85
C ASN A 332 -37.45 8.75 -26.12
N LYS A 333 -37.99 9.96 -26.05
CA LYS A 333 -37.36 11.16 -25.46
C LYS A 333 -36.98 10.96 -23.97
N VAL A 334 -37.82 10.28 -23.19
CA VAL A 334 -37.53 10.00 -21.76
C VAL A 334 -36.36 9.05 -21.65
N LEU A 335 -36.36 7.96 -22.42
CA LEU A 335 -35.24 7.01 -22.46
C LEU A 335 -33.96 7.65 -22.98
N ALA A 336 -34.04 8.54 -23.96
CA ALA A 336 -32.90 9.30 -24.48
C ALA A 336 -32.32 10.24 -23.39
N GLY A 337 -33.21 10.90 -22.61
CA GLY A 337 -32.81 11.70 -21.45
C GLY A 337 -32.10 10.89 -20.39
N CYS A 338 -32.64 9.74 -19.98
CA CYS A 338 -32.01 8.82 -19.04
C CYS A 338 -30.66 8.30 -19.58
N GLN A 339 -30.58 7.97 -20.87
CA GLN A 339 -29.34 7.54 -21.51
C GLN A 339 -28.27 8.65 -21.47
N THR A 340 -28.66 9.89 -21.72
CA THR A 340 -27.75 11.04 -21.67
C THR A 340 -27.25 11.29 -20.24
N ALA A 341 -28.14 11.27 -19.23
CA ALA A 341 -27.80 11.46 -17.83
C ALA A 341 -26.84 10.36 -17.33
N PHE A 342 -27.12 9.10 -17.65
CA PHE A 342 -26.24 7.99 -17.30
C PHE A 342 -24.91 8.04 -18.06
N GLY A 343 -24.92 8.47 -19.33
CA GLY A 343 -23.70 8.71 -20.09
C GLY A 343 -22.82 9.81 -19.47
N LEU A 344 -23.43 10.88 -18.95
CA LEU A 344 -22.70 11.93 -18.22
C LEU A 344 -22.06 11.37 -16.94
N PHE A 345 -22.80 10.59 -16.16
CA PHE A 345 -22.27 9.90 -14.98
C PHE A 345 -21.07 9.02 -15.32
N LEU A 346 -21.14 8.25 -16.40
CA LEU A 346 -20.03 7.41 -16.85
C LEU A 346 -18.82 8.24 -17.32
N ASN A 347 -19.05 9.40 -17.95
CA ASN A 347 -17.95 10.31 -18.30
C ASN A 347 -17.25 10.85 -17.07
N VAL A 348 -18.00 11.30 -16.06
CA VAL A 348 -17.44 11.77 -14.78
C VAL A 348 -16.64 10.66 -14.10
N TYR A 349 -17.17 9.44 -14.08
CA TYR A 349 -16.42 8.27 -13.58
C TYR A 349 -15.07 8.10 -14.30
N ILE A 350 -15.08 8.10 -15.63
CA ILE A 350 -13.87 7.90 -16.43
C ILE A 350 -12.86 9.03 -16.17
N GLU A 351 -13.31 10.28 -16.13
CA GLU A 351 -12.44 11.44 -15.88
C GLU A 351 -11.81 11.39 -14.48
N ILE A 352 -12.59 11.05 -13.45
CA ILE A 352 -12.07 10.93 -12.07
C ILE A 352 -11.01 9.83 -11.99
N PHE A 353 -11.33 8.62 -12.45
CA PHE A 353 -10.43 7.47 -12.26
C PHE A 353 -9.20 7.49 -13.18
N ARG A 354 -9.26 8.20 -14.31
CA ARG A 354 -8.08 8.45 -15.16
C ARG A 354 -7.32 9.72 -14.77
N GLY A 355 -7.96 10.65 -14.11
CA GLY A 355 -7.36 11.93 -13.71
C GLY A 355 -6.74 11.95 -12.31
N THR A 356 -6.91 10.88 -11.52
CA THR A 356 -6.37 10.81 -10.15
C THR A 356 -5.45 9.61 -9.97
N PRO A 357 -4.37 9.71 -9.15
CA PRO A 357 -3.49 8.57 -8.87
C PRO A 357 -4.19 7.45 -8.12
N MET A 358 -3.91 6.17 -8.45
CA MET A 358 -4.52 5.01 -7.81
C MET A 358 -4.25 4.96 -6.30
N ILE A 359 -3.11 5.48 -5.81
CA ILE A 359 -2.81 5.58 -4.39
C ILE A 359 -3.84 6.46 -3.64
N VAL A 360 -4.23 7.60 -4.24
CA VAL A 360 -5.25 8.50 -3.67
C VAL A 360 -6.63 7.83 -3.70
N GLN A 361 -6.98 7.19 -4.82
CA GLN A 361 -8.22 6.41 -4.96
C GLN A 361 -8.32 5.33 -3.88
N SER A 362 -7.21 4.63 -3.61
CA SER A 362 -7.13 3.58 -2.59
C SER A 362 -7.45 4.11 -1.19
N MET A 363 -6.89 5.27 -0.84
CA MET A 363 -7.18 5.93 0.45
C MET A 363 -8.65 6.32 0.56
N VAL A 364 -9.20 6.97 -0.47
CA VAL A 364 -10.59 7.44 -0.46
C VAL A 364 -11.57 6.26 -0.44
N ILE A 365 -11.36 5.25 -1.28
CA ILE A 365 -12.27 4.10 -1.35
C ILE A 365 -12.19 3.27 -0.08
N TYR A 366 -10.99 2.95 0.40
CA TYR A 366 -10.82 2.03 1.54
C TYR A 366 -11.18 2.66 2.89
N TYR A 367 -10.65 3.84 3.18
CA TYR A 367 -10.89 4.53 4.46
C TYR A 367 -12.14 5.42 4.39
N GLY A 368 -12.36 6.09 3.27
CA GLY A 368 -13.49 7.00 3.10
C GLY A 368 -14.85 6.29 3.16
N THR A 369 -14.99 5.12 2.52
CA THR A 369 -16.23 4.33 2.59
C THR A 369 -16.52 3.84 4.01
N ALA A 370 -15.48 3.43 4.75
CA ALA A 370 -15.65 3.01 6.13
C ALA A 370 -16.02 4.19 7.05
N GLN A 371 -15.44 5.37 6.81
CA GLN A 371 -15.75 6.56 7.60
C GLN A 371 -17.14 7.13 7.27
N ALA A 372 -17.52 7.21 5.99
CA ALA A 372 -18.77 7.84 5.57
C ALA A 372 -20.00 6.93 5.74
N PHE A 373 -19.84 5.62 5.51
CA PHE A 373 -20.94 4.67 5.46
C PHE A 373 -20.85 3.55 6.50
N GLY A 374 -19.79 3.50 7.32
CA GLY A 374 -19.58 2.43 8.30
C GLY A 374 -19.24 1.07 7.66
N ILE A 375 -18.95 1.04 6.34
CA ILE A 375 -18.69 -0.21 5.59
C ILE A 375 -17.21 -0.56 5.70
N SER A 376 -16.90 -1.65 6.40
CA SER A 376 -15.54 -2.18 6.48
C SER A 376 -15.33 -3.28 5.43
N ILE A 377 -14.52 -2.98 4.43
CA ILE A 377 -14.18 -3.92 3.35
C ILE A 377 -12.87 -4.63 3.71
N ASP A 378 -12.78 -5.94 3.44
CA ASP A 378 -11.51 -6.66 3.50
C ASP A 378 -10.45 -6.00 2.59
N ARG A 379 -9.17 -6.01 2.99
CA ARG A 379 -8.09 -5.33 2.26
C ARG A 379 -7.86 -5.88 0.86
N THR A 380 -7.85 -7.21 0.73
CA THR A 380 -7.63 -7.88 -0.55
C THR A 380 -8.80 -7.63 -1.49
N LEU A 381 -10.02 -7.72 -0.96
CA LEU A 381 -11.22 -7.41 -1.72
C LEU A 381 -11.25 -5.93 -2.15
N ALA A 382 -10.92 -5.01 -1.25
CA ALA A 382 -10.80 -3.59 -1.59
C ALA A 382 -9.76 -3.36 -2.70
N ALA A 383 -8.60 -4.02 -2.62
CA ALA A 383 -7.56 -3.96 -3.63
C ALA A 383 -8.09 -4.40 -5.02
N ILE A 384 -8.76 -5.55 -5.07
CA ILE A 384 -9.35 -6.07 -6.32
C ILE A 384 -10.37 -5.07 -6.89
N VAL A 385 -11.23 -4.51 -6.05
CA VAL A 385 -12.24 -3.53 -6.48
C VAL A 385 -11.61 -2.24 -6.98
N ILE A 386 -10.61 -1.71 -6.26
CA ILE A 386 -9.91 -0.48 -6.65
C ILE A 386 -9.24 -0.67 -8.01
N VAL A 387 -8.48 -1.75 -8.19
CA VAL A 387 -7.84 -2.07 -9.48
C VAL A 387 -8.88 -2.27 -10.57
N SER A 388 -9.99 -2.97 -10.29
CA SER A 388 -11.06 -3.22 -11.26
C SER A 388 -11.73 -1.92 -11.74
N ILE A 389 -12.04 -1.01 -10.82
CA ILE A 389 -12.67 0.26 -11.14
C ILE A 389 -11.70 1.17 -11.90
N ASN A 390 -10.44 1.23 -11.46
CA ASN A 390 -9.40 2.01 -12.15
C ASN A 390 -9.18 1.49 -13.57
N THR A 391 -8.87 0.20 -13.72
CA THR A 391 -8.68 -0.44 -15.03
C THR A 391 -9.92 -0.34 -15.91
N GLY A 392 -11.13 -0.43 -15.33
CA GLY A 392 -12.39 -0.27 -16.05
C GLY A 392 -12.52 1.08 -16.75
N ALA A 393 -12.05 2.16 -16.13
CA ALA A 393 -12.03 3.48 -16.72
C ALA A 393 -11.08 3.56 -17.93
N TYR A 394 -9.86 2.99 -17.83
CA TYR A 394 -8.93 2.92 -18.96
C TYR A 394 -9.45 2.02 -20.08
N MET A 395 -9.92 0.81 -19.73
CA MET A 395 -10.46 -0.16 -20.69
C MET A 395 -11.69 0.37 -21.42
N SER A 396 -12.52 1.22 -20.80
CA SER A 396 -13.70 1.81 -21.47
C SER A 396 -13.31 2.67 -22.67
N GLU A 397 -12.20 3.40 -22.60
CA GLU A 397 -11.68 4.20 -23.70
C GLU A 397 -10.99 3.32 -24.77
N ILE A 398 -10.26 2.28 -24.34
CA ILE A 398 -9.65 1.30 -25.24
C ILE A 398 -10.74 0.59 -26.06
N VAL A 399 -11.80 0.13 -25.40
CA VAL A 399 -12.95 -0.53 -26.07
C VAL A 399 -13.67 0.44 -27.00
N ARG A 400 -13.91 1.68 -26.56
CA ARG A 400 -14.53 2.70 -27.42
C ARG A 400 -13.69 2.94 -28.67
N GLY A 401 -12.37 3.09 -28.52
CA GLY A 401 -11.45 3.21 -29.65
C GLY A 401 -11.48 1.99 -30.56
N GLY A 402 -11.51 0.78 -30.00
CA GLY A 402 -11.61 -0.48 -30.74
C GLY A 402 -12.91 -0.61 -31.52
N ILE A 403 -14.05 -0.12 -30.99
CA ILE A 403 -15.34 -0.10 -31.72
C ILE A 403 -15.28 0.88 -32.91
N TYR A 404 -14.71 2.06 -32.73
CA TYR A 404 -14.57 3.04 -33.80
C TYR A 404 -13.55 2.63 -34.88
N ALA A 405 -12.62 1.73 -34.55
CA ALA A 405 -11.67 1.19 -35.50
C ALA A 405 -12.25 0.10 -36.43
N VAL A 406 -13.43 -0.44 -36.11
CA VAL A 406 -14.13 -1.37 -37.02
C VAL A 406 -14.68 -0.60 -38.22
N ASP A 407 -14.42 -1.14 -39.42
CA ASP A 407 -14.86 -0.54 -40.67
C ASP A 407 -16.37 -0.28 -40.70
N LYS A 408 -16.78 0.92 -41.13
CA LYS A 408 -18.19 1.33 -41.19
C LYS A 408 -19.03 0.44 -42.08
N GLY A 409 -18.44 -0.10 -43.15
CA GLY A 409 -19.07 -1.06 -44.06
C GLY A 409 -19.56 -2.32 -43.34
N GLN A 410 -18.91 -2.75 -42.24
CA GLN A 410 -19.40 -3.86 -41.42
C GLN A 410 -20.74 -3.55 -40.74
N PHE A 411 -20.93 -2.32 -40.29
CA PHE A 411 -22.21 -1.85 -39.71
C PHE A 411 -23.29 -1.72 -40.80
N GLU A 412 -22.93 -1.18 -41.95
CA GLU A 412 -23.82 -1.00 -43.10
C GLU A 412 -24.28 -2.34 -43.66
N ALA A 413 -23.37 -3.25 -43.89
CA ALA A 413 -23.67 -4.62 -44.34
C ALA A 413 -24.57 -5.38 -43.37
N ALA A 414 -24.29 -5.30 -42.07
CA ALA A 414 -25.15 -5.92 -41.04
C ALA A 414 -26.57 -5.30 -41.05
N THR A 415 -26.67 -3.98 -41.23
CA THR A 415 -27.97 -3.28 -41.33
C THR A 415 -28.72 -3.68 -42.60
N ALA A 416 -28.03 -3.81 -43.73
CA ALA A 416 -28.64 -4.27 -45.01
C ALA A 416 -29.19 -5.70 -44.90
N LEU A 417 -28.57 -6.56 -44.07
CA LEU A 417 -29.07 -7.90 -43.72
C LEU A 417 -30.20 -7.90 -42.67
N GLY A 418 -30.73 -6.72 -42.31
CA GLY A 418 -31.82 -6.60 -41.34
C GLY A 418 -31.43 -6.84 -39.89
N MET A 419 -30.13 -6.81 -39.54
CA MET A 419 -29.68 -7.00 -38.18
C MET A 419 -30.00 -5.76 -37.33
N THR A 420 -30.51 -5.99 -36.12
CA THR A 420 -30.66 -4.92 -35.14
C THR A 420 -29.28 -4.49 -34.63
N HIS A 421 -29.14 -3.25 -34.09
CA HIS A 421 -27.89 -2.76 -33.53
C HIS A 421 -27.28 -3.74 -32.52
N GLY A 422 -28.08 -4.34 -31.64
CA GLY A 422 -27.60 -5.31 -30.64
C GLY A 422 -27.11 -6.62 -31.28
N GLN A 423 -27.73 -7.06 -32.41
CA GLN A 423 -27.26 -8.21 -33.18
C GLN A 423 -25.95 -7.89 -33.90
N THR A 424 -25.86 -6.71 -34.53
CA THR A 424 -24.62 -6.21 -35.17
C THR A 424 -23.48 -6.14 -34.18
N MET A 425 -23.71 -5.50 -33.03
CA MET A 425 -22.68 -5.42 -31.97
C MET A 425 -22.21 -6.79 -31.52
N ARG A 426 -23.14 -7.69 -31.17
CA ARG A 426 -22.78 -9.00 -30.58
C ARG A 426 -22.16 -9.96 -31.57
N LYS A 427 -22.64 -9.98 -32.84
CA LYS A 427 -22.25 -11.02 -33.83
C LYS A 427 -21.14 -10.55 -34.79
N VAL A 428 -21.02 -9.24 -35.03
CA VAL A 428 -20.11 -8.68 -36.05
C VAL A 428 -19.01 -7.85 -35.40
N VAL A 429 -19.37 -6.85 -34.59
CA VAL A 429 -18.45 -5.82 -34.12
C VAL A 429 -17.63 -6.31 -32.92
N LEU A 430 -18.27 -6.78 -31.83
CA LEU A 430 -17.57 -7.17 -30.60
C LEU A 430 -16.52 -8.27 -30.78
N PRO A 431 -16.74 -9.32 -31.62
CA PRO A 431 -15.71 -10.32 -31.85
C PRO A 431 -14.42 -9.74 -32.47
N GLN A 432 -14.57 -8.72 -33.34
CA GLN A 432 -13.43 -8.01 -33.92
C GLN A 432 -12.79 -7.07 -32.90
N VAL A 433 -13.60 -6.32 -32.13
CA VAL A 433 -13.12 -5.42 -31.08
C VAL A 433 -12.30 -6.17 -30.05
N VAL A 434 -12.78 -7.32 -29.54
CA VAL A 434 -12.06 -8.11 -28.53
C VAL A 434 -10.68 -8.52 -29.04
N ARG A 435 -10.56 -8.93 -30.30
CA ARG A 435 -9.25 -9.23 -30.90
C ARG A 435 -8.35 -7.99 -30.96
N ASN A 436 -8.89 -6.86 -31.43
CA ASN A 436 -8.12 -5.63 -31.61
C ASN A 436 -7.64 -5.00 -30.29
N ILE A 437 -8.40 -5.18 -29.19
CA ILE A 437 -8.02 -4.62 -27.88
C ILE A 437 -7.17 -5.56 -27.03
N LEU A 438 -6.99 -6.82 -27.43
CA LEU A 438 -6.24 -7.82 -26.66
C LEU A 438 -4.82 -7.39 -26.31
N PRO A 439 -4.01 -6.80 -27.24
CA PRO A 439 -2.69 -6.27 -26.92
C PRO A 439 -2.72 -5.18 -25.86
N ALA A 440 -3.68 -4.24 -25.97
CA ALA A 440 -3.87 -3.17 -24.98
C ALA A 440 -4.29 -3.73 -23.62
N THR A 441 -5.19 -4.73 -23.60
CA THR A 441 -5.59 -5.42 -22.36
C THR A 441 -4.42 -6.13 -21.69
N GLY A 442 -3.56 -6.78 -22.50
CA GLY A 442 -2.34 -7.40 -22.02
C GLY A 442 -1.36 -6.39 -21.40
N ASN A 443 -1.23 -5.22 -22.02
CA ASN A 443 -0.41 -4.13 -21.49
C ASN A 443 -0.98 -3.60 -20.16
N GLU A 444 -2.29 -3.43 -20.02
CA GLU A 444 -2.94 -3.05 -18.76
C GLU A 444 -2.67 -4.07 -17.65
N PHE A 445 -2.68 -5.37 -17.97
CA PHE A 445 -2.32 -6.39 -16.99
C PHE A 445 -0.87 -6.24 -16.49
N VAL A 446 0.08 -5.98 -17.40
CA VAL A 446 1.50 -5.74 -17.04
C VAL A 446 1.65 -4.46 -16.21
N ILE A 447 0.88 -3.41 -16.51
CA ILE A 447 0.84 -2.18 -15.70
C ILE A 447 0.31 -2.50 -14.31
N ASN A 448 -0.82 -3.20 -14.19
CA ASN A 448 -1.43 -3.56 -12.92
C ASN A 448 -0.51 -4.38 -12.01
N ILE A 449 0.35 -5.27 -12.57
CA ILE A 449 1.35 -6.01 -11.78
C ILE A 449 2.26 -5.05 -11.01
N LYS A 450 2.67 -3.95 -11.62
CA LYS A 450 3.52 -2.93 -10.97
C LYS A 450 2.72 -2.02 -10.05
N ASP A 451 1.55 -1.62 -10.50
CA ASP A 451 0.71 -0.65 -9.80
C ASP A 451 0.06 -1.20 -8.53
N THR A 452 -0.05 -2.55 -8.38
CA THR A 452 -0.47 -3.14 -7.10
C THR A 452 0.44 -2.73 -5.94
N SER A 453 1.69 -2.34 -6.18
CA SER A 453 2.61 -1.85 -5.14
C SER A 453 2.10 -0.62 -4.39
N VAL A 454 1.31 0.26 -5.03
CA VAL A 454 0.75 1.45 -4.37
C VAL A 454 -0.32 1.09 -3.32
N LEU A 455 -0.89 -0.12 -3.39
CA LEU A 455 -1.88 -0.62 -2.44
C LEU A 455 -1.29 -0.90 -1.05
N ASN A 456 0.04 -0.83 -0.92
CA ASN A 456 0.70 -0.86 0.38
C ASN A 456 0.15 0.22 1.33
N VAL A 457 -0.34 1.36 0.80
CA VAL A 457 -0.92 2.45 1.59
C VAL A 457 -2.15 2.01 2.40
N ILE A 458 -2.88 1.00 1.92
CA ILE A 458 -3.98 0.34 2.61
C ILE A 458 -3.56 -1.00 3.21
N SER A 459 -2.25 -1.23 3.29
CA SER A 459 -1.60 -2.40 3.92
C SER A 459 -1.97 -3.75 3.29
N VAL A 460 -2.09 -3.79 1.98
CA VAL A 460 -2.24 -5.02 1.20
C VAL A 460 -0.90 -5.76 1.17
N VAL A 461 -0.90 -7.03 1.56
CA VAL A 461 0.32 -7.87 1.65
C VAL A 461 0.66 -8.47 0.29
N GLU A 462 1.10 -7.62 -0.64
CA GLU A 462 1.58 -7.99 -1.96
C GLU A 462 3.13 -7.99 -2.00
N LEU A 463 3.75 -8.10 -3.15
CA LEU A 463 5.20 -8.30 -3.29
C LEU A 463 6.03 -7.12 -2.72
N TYR A 464 5.67 -5.87 -2.99
CA TYR A 464 6.38 -4.70 -2.47
C TYR A 464 6.26 -4.60 -0.94
N PHE A 465 5.05 -4.77 -0.40
CA PHE A 465 4.81 -4.80 1.05
C PHE A 465 5.62 -5.91 1.73
N THR A 466 5.67 -7.08 1.10
CA THR A 466 6.46 -8.22 1.58
C THR A 466 7.95 -7.89 1.57
N GLY A 467 8.45 -7.29 0.50
CA GLY A 467 9.84 -6.87 0.38
C GLY A 467 10.23 -5.85 1.45
N ASN A 468 9.39 -4.84 1.66
CA ASN A 468 9.61 -3.85 2.71
C ASN A 468 9.62 -4.51 4.11
N THR A 469 8.74 -5.49 4.34
CA THR A 469 8.71 -6.25 5.60
C THR A 469 10.00 -7.05 5.81
N VAL A 470 10.48 -7.77 4.79
CA VAL A 470 11.75 -8.53 4.86
C VAL A 470 12.94 -7.60 5.07
N ALA A 471 12.98 -6.46 4.36
CA ALA A 471 14.06 -5.48 4.49
C ALA A 471 14.11 -4.86 5.90
N THR A 472 12.96 -4.63 6.52
CA THR A 472 12.90 -4.13 7.91
C THR A 472 13.26 -5.20 8.95
N GLN A 473 13.08 -6.48 8.64
CA GLN A 473 13.46 -7.59 9.52
C GLN A 473 14.96 -7.86 9.51
N ASN A 474 15.60 -7.79 8.34
CA ASN A 474 17.02 -8.15 8.16
C ASN A 474 17.94 -6.94 8.05
N PHE A 475 17.41 -5.73 8.02
CA PHE A 475 18.13 -4.45 7.82
C PHE A 475 18.99 -4.38 6.54
N LYS A 476 18.82 -5.32 5.60
CA LYS A 476 19.55 -5.39 4.33
C LYS A 476 18.64 -4.88 3.18
N TYR A 477 18.43 -3.57 3.12
CA TYR A 477 17.47 -2.95 2.17
C TYR A 477 17.88 -3.13 0.73
N PHE A 478 19.13 -2.76 0.38
CA PHE A 478 19.57 -2.81 -1.01
C PHE A 478 19.55 -4.22 -1.60
N PRO A 479 20.07 -5.28 -0.95
CA PRO A 479 19.94 -6.65 -1.44
C PRO A 479 18.48 -7.09 -1.56
N THR A 480 17.63 -6.78 -0.57
CA THR A 480 16.21 -7.17 -0.56
C THR A 480 15.45 -6.51 -1.71
N PHE A 481 15.61 -5.18 -1.90
CA PHE A 481 14.93 -4.49 -3.00
C PHE A 481 15.47 -4.86 -4.38
N THR A 482 16.74 -5.28 -4.48
CA THR A 482 17.28 -5.88 -5.70
C THR A 482 16.55 -7.19 -6.05
N ILE A 483 16.32 -8.06 -5.05
CA ILE A 483 15.52 -9.29 -5.23
C ILE A 483 14.11 -8.94 -5.74
N ILE A 484 13.43 -7.98 -5.09
CA ILE A 484 12.09 -7.53 -5.49
C ILE A 484 12.07 -7.01 -6.92
N ALA A 485 13.06 -6.17 -7.29
CA ALA A 485 13.18 -5.65 -8.65
C ALA A 485 13.35 -6.77 -9.69
N VAL A 486 14.17 -7.78 -9.38
CA VAL A 486 14.36 -8.96 -10.23
C VAL A 486 13.06 -9.76 -10.36
N ILE A 487 12.33 -9.98 -9.26
CA ILE A 487 11.05 -10.71 -9.31
C ILE A 487 10.04 -9.95 -10.17
N TYR A 488 9.85 -8.63 -9.99
CA TYR A 488 8.98 -7.84 -10.85
C TYR A 488 9.39 -7.89 -12.33
N PHE A 489 10.70 -7.80 -12.60
CA PHE A 489 11.23 -7.90 -13.96
C PHE A 489 10.92 -9.27 -14.58
N VAL A 490 11.19 -10.36 -13.88
CA VAL A 490 10.93 -11.73 -14.37
C VAL A 490 9.42 -11.92 -14.62
N LEU A 491 8.56 -11.45 -13.71
CA LEU A 491 7.11 -11.53 -13.88
C LEU A 491 6.64 -10.77 -15.12
N THR A 492 6.99 -9.49 -15.23
CA THR A 492 6.53 -8.64 -16.32
C THR A 492 7.12 -9.09 -17.67
N PHE A 493 8.39 -9.52 -17.69
CA PHE A 493 9.04 -10.07 -18.86
C PHE A 493 8.35 -11.35 -19.33
N THR A 494 8.13 -12.31 -18.43
CA THR A 494 7.51 -13.61 -18.75
C THR A 494 6.08 -13.41 -19.26
N ILE A 495 5.28 -12.62 -18.56
CA ILE A 495 3.90 -12.34 -18.96
C ILE A 495 3.86 -11.63 -20.31
N THR A 496 4.73 -10.65 -20.55
CA THR A 496 4.81 -9.98 -21.86
C THR A 496 5.15 -10.97 -22.98
N ARG A 497 6.02 -11.95 -22.74
CA ARG A 497 6.35 -12.99 -23.73
C ARG A 497 5.17 -13.92 -24.01
N ILE A 498 4.45 -14.33 -22.96
CA ILE A 498 3.24 -15.16 -23.08
C ILE A 498 2.16 -14.42 -23.88
N LEU A 499 1.91 -13.15 -23.56
CA LEU A 499 0.92 -12.32 -24.24
C LEU A 499 1.26 -12.16 -25.73
N ARG A 500 2.51 -11.82 -26.07
CA ARG A 500 2.97 -11.74 -27.47
C ARG A 500 2.85 -13.05 -28.22
N TYR A 501 3.07 -14.19 -27.55
CA TYR A 501 2.85 -15.50 -28.16
C TYR A 501 1.37 -15.75 -28.48
N ILE A 502 0.46 -15.41 -27.54
CA ILE A 502 -0.98 -15.51 -27.75
C ILE A 502 -1.44 -14.59 -28.88
N GLU A 503 -0.98 -13.33 -28.90
CA GLU A 503 -1.26 -12.36 -29.97
C GLU A 503 -0.89 -12.92 -31.34
N ARG A 504 0.35 -13.39 -31.50
CA ARG A 504 0.81 -13.97 -32.77
C ARG A 504 -0.03 -15.15 -33.23
N ARG A 505 -0.54 -15.98 -32.32
CA ARG A 505 -1.42 -17.10 -32.67
C ARG A 505 -2.80 -16.63 -33.12
N LEU A 506 -3.33 -15.57 -32.52
CA LEU A 506 -4.63 -15.02 -32.88
C LEU A 506 -4.59 -14.20 -34.18
N ASP A 507 -3.45 -13.55 -34.49
CA ASP A 507 -3.25 -12.82 -35.75
C ASP A 507 -3.02 -13.75 -36.94
N SER A 508 -2.48 -14.96 -36.73
CA SER A 508 -2.24 -15.94 -37.81
C SER A 508 -3.52 -16.47 -38.47
N ASP A 509 -4.67 -16.32 -37.80
CA ASP A 509 -5.99 -16.69 -38.33
C ASP A 509 -6.70 -15.55 -39.07
N THR A 510 -6.02 -14.40 -39.27
CA THR A 510 -6.60 -13.29 -40.05
C THR A 510 -6.52 -13.66 -41.53
N TYR A 511 -7.66 -13.95 -42.15
CA TYR A 511 -7.81 -14.06 -43.59
C TYR A 511 -7.22 -12.79 -44.21
N THR A 512 -6.08 -12.91 -44.90
CA THR A 512 -5.55 -11.90 -45.82
C THR A 512 -6.56 -11.77 -46.94
N THR A 513 -7.46 -10.83 -46.86
CA THR A 513 -8.27 -10.41 -48.01
C THR A 513 -7.28 -9.94 -49.08
N GLY A 514 -7.51 -10.34 -50.33
CA GLY A 514 -6.58 -10.15 -51.48
C GLY A 514 -6.09 -8.71 -51.73
N ALA A 515 -6.67 -7.70 -51.08
CA ALA A 515 -6.20 -6.32 -51.10
C ALA A 515 -4.85 -6.11 -50.35
N ASN A 516 -4.56 -6.88 -49.31
CA ASN A 516 -3.28 -6.77 -48.57
C ASN A 516 -2.12 -7.52 -49.27
N GLN A 517 -2.39 -8.41 -50.23
CA GLN A 517 -1.34 -9.08 -51.00
C GLN A 517 -0.69 -8.17 -52.05
N MET A 518 -1.33 -7.09 -52.46
CA MET A 518 -0.74 -6.14 -53.44
C MET A 518 0.25 -5.16 -52.76
N GLN A 519 0.09 -4.83 -51.49
CA GLN A 519 1.00 -3.91 -50.79
C GLN A 519 2.33 -4.55 -50.35
N VAL A 520 2.40 -5.87 -50.22
CA VAL A 520 3.64 -6.57 -49.79
C VAL A 520 4.61 -6.83 -50.98
N LYS A 521 4.19 -6.63 -52.23
CA LYS A 521 5.05 -6.80 -53.42
C LYS A 521 5.85 -5.56 -53.83
N GLU A 522 5.58 -4.39 -53.23
CA GLU A 522 6.31 -3.15 -53.58
C GLU A 522 7.45 -2.78 -52.60
N VAL A 523 7.71 -3.59 -51.59
CA VAL A 523 8.86 -3.41 -50.69
C VAL A 523 9.76 -4.62 -50.75
N LYS A 524 10.54 -4.70 -51.83
CA LYS A 524 11.79 -5.44 -51.92
C LYS A 524 12.87 -4.54 -52.51
#